data_dcdd93d58652e0ce1d9161e3000b2e48
#
_entry.id   dcdd93d58652e0ce1d9161e3000b2e48
#
_cell.length_a   1.000
_cell.length_b   1.000
_cell.length_c   1.000
_cell.angle_alpha   90.00
_cell.angle_beta   90.00
_cell.angle_gamma   90.00
#
_symmetry.space_group_name_H-M   'P 1'
#
loop_
_entity.id
_entity.type
_entity.pdbx_description
1 polymer ?
#
loop_
_entity_poly.entity_id
_entity_poly.type
_entity_poly.pdbx_seq_one_letter_code
_entity_poly.pdbx_strand_id
1 'polypeptide(L)'
;RQDKKIWILVLPGPPRELEPMFTRQALPLLLRLAKIPKEHFLIRSVKITGAVEVEVAQKVPRLLQLKPPVTVGIYAKPDEVELKIMAKHASRKKAEAMVEGVERIIRKKLKEKVMGINSDTLSSVVGNLLLKNKKTLSVAESCTGGLISNRITQTPGSSDYFFGGIV
;
A
#
# COMPACT_ATOMS: atom_id res chain seq x y z
N ARG A 1 1.37 42.08 -16.43
CA ARG A 1 1.22 41.34 -15.15
C ARG A 1 -0.14 40.66 -15.24
N GLN A 2 -0.18 39.33 -15.42
CA GLN A 2 -1.42 38.58 -15.25
C GLN A 2 -1.72 38.56 -13.77
N ASP A 3 -2.87 39.05 -13.35
CA ASP A 3 -3.36 38.96 -11.99
C ASP A 3 -3.58 37.50 -11.63
N LYS A 4 -2.62 36.92 -10.87
CA LYS A 4 -2.75 35.58 -10.32
C LYS A 4 -3.84 35.60 -9.25
N LYS A 5 -4.99 35.00 -9.54
CA LYS A 5 -6.04 34.79 -8.53
C LYS A 5 -5.48 33.86 -7.45
N ILE A 6 -5.41 34.37 -6.23
CA ILE A 6 -5.01 33.59 -5.05
C ILE A 6 -6.29 33.18 -4.33
N TRP A 7 -6.39 31.90 -3.98
CA TRP A 7 -7.48 31.36 -3.18
C TRP A 7 -6.96 31.02 -1.80
N ILE A 8 -7.65 31.45 -0.77
CA ILE A 8 -7.32 31.15 0.62
C ILE A 8 -8.47 30.30 1.17
N LEU A 9 -8.12 29.11 1.66
CA LEU A 9 -9.05 28.18 2.29
C LEU A 9 -8.71 28.09 3.78
N VAL A 10 -9.70 28.37 4.62
CA VAL A 10 -9.56 28.23 6.07
C VAL A 10 -10.48 27.11 6.53
N LEU A 11 -9.93 26.16 7.27
CA LEU A 11 -10.63 24.99 7.79
C LEU A 11 -10.40 24.87 9.29
N PRO A 12 -11.33 24.23 10.04
CA PRO A 12 -11.13 23.94 11.46
C PRO A 12 -9.96 23.00 11.68
N GLY A 13 -9.29 23.09 12.86
CA GLY A 13 -8.17 22.24 13.22
C GLY A 13 -8.55 20.78 13.54
N PRO A 14 -9.66 20.51 14.28
CA PRO A 14 -10.01 19.16 14.67
C PRO A 14 -10.31 18.25 13.47
N PRO A 15 -9.67 17.07 13.33
CA PRO A 15 -9.85 16.18 12.17
C PRO A 15 -11.31 15.78 11.91
N ARG A 16 -12.09 15.56 12.98
CA ARG A 16 -13.51 15.19 12.87
C ARG A 16 -14.36 16.23 12.15
N GLU A 17 -14.00 17.51 12.22
CA GLU A 17 -14.68 18.62 11.55
C GLU A 17 -14.02 18.90 10.19
N LEU A 18 -12.70 18.90 10.15
CA LEU A 18 -11.91 19.19 8.97
C LEU A 18 -12.18 18.21 7.82
N GLU A 19 -12.15 16.91 8.09
CA GLU A 19 -12.28 15.89 7.05
C GLU A 19 -13.61 15.96 6.28
N PRO A 20 -14.78 16.02 6.94
CA PRO A 20 -16.05 16.16 6.22
C PRO A 20 -16.20 17.50 5.53
N MET A 21 -15.73 18.60 6.11
CA MET A 21 -15.75 19.91 5.44
C MET A 21 -14.84 19.94 4.22
N PHE A 22 -13.64 19.39 4.33
CA PHE A 22 -12.72 19.30 3.19
C PHE A 22 -13.30 18.44 2.07
N THR A 23 -13.71 17.22 2.38
CA THR A 23 -14.13 16.25 1.36
C THR A 23 -15.46 16.62 0.69
N ARG A 24 -16.43 17.13 1.44
CA ARG A 24 -17.78 17.40 0.94
C ARG A 24 -17.96 18.80 0.35
N GLN A 25 -17.18 19.79 0.82
CA GLN A 25 -17.38 21.20 0.46
C GLN A 25 -16.13 21.78 -0.24
N ALA A 26 -14.99 21.77 0.43
CA ALA A 26 -13.78 22.43 -0.07
C ALA A 26 -13.21 21.78 -1.32
N LEU A 27 -13.05 20.46 -1.32
CA LEU A 27 -12.45 19.72 -2.45
C LEU A 27 -13.24 19.88 -3.76
N PRO A 28 -14.59 19.71 -3.80
CA PRO A 28 -15.37 19.95 -5.02
C PRO A 28 -15.25 21.40 -5.52
N LEU A 29 -15.23 22.37 -4.59
CA LEU A 29 -15.05 23.77 -4.94
C LEU A 29 -13.67 24.04 -5.54
N LEU A 30 -12.60 23.54 -4.89
CA LEU A 30 -11.23 23.69 -5.37
C LEU A 30 -11.04 23.06 -6.76
N LEU A 31 -11.55 21.85 -6.99
CA LEU A 31 -11.47 21.18 -8.28
C LEU A 31 -12.14 21.99 -9.40
N ARG A 32 -13.29 22.60 -9.09
CA ARG A 32 -14.01 23.48 -10.02
C ARG A 32 -13.25 24.78 -10.31
N LEU A 33 -12.71 25.44 -9.28
CA LEU A 33 -12.01 26.72 -9.41
C LEU A 33 -10.65 26.58 -10.09
N ALA A 34 -9.92 25.52 -9.75
CA ALA A 34 -8.57 25.28 -10.28
C ALA A 34 -8.58 24.71 -11.71
N LYS A 35 -9.76 24.37 -12.25
CA LYS A 35 -9.91 23.75 -13.57
C LYS A 35 -8.91 22.58 -13.77
N ILE A 36 -8.67 21.83 -12.69
CA ILE A 36 -7.74 20.68 -12.73
C ILE A 36 -8.25 19.67 -13.73
N PRO A 37 -7.44 19.25 -14.70
CA PRO A 37 -7.82 18.18 -15.62
C PRO A 37 -8.27 16.94 -14.83
N LYS A 38 -9.33 16.30 -15.29
CA LYS A 38 -9.82 15.06 -14.65
C LYS A 38 -8.82 13.95 -14.91
N GLU A 39 -7.89 13.77 -14.00
CA GLU A 39 -6.87 12.73 -14.06
C GLU A 39 -7.11 11.69 -12.96
N HIS A 40 -6.83 10.46 -13.29
CA HIS A 40 -6.85 9.35 -12.33
C HIS A 40 -5.44 9.18 -11.75
N PHE A 41 -5.37 9.26 -10.44
CA PHE A 41 -4.16 9.02 -9.68
C PHE A 41 -4.30 7.69 -8.95
N LEU A 42 -3.44 6.74 -9.29
CA LEU A 42 -3.45 5.41 -8.70
C LEU A 42 -2.16 5.18 -7.92
N ILE A 43 -2.32 4.63 -6.73
CA ILE A 43 -1.21 4.19 -5.89
C ILE A 43 -1.39 2.70 -5.64
N ARG A 44 -0.29 1.95 -5.78
CA ARG A 44 -0.21 0.55 -5.38
C ARG A 44 1.05 0.33 -4.58
N SER A 45 0.89 -0.17 -3.38
CA SER A 45 2.00 -0.59 -2.52
C SER A 45 2.31 -2.05 -2.79
N VAL A 46 3.57 -2.37 -3.09
CA VAL A 46 4.08 -3.74 -3.17
C VAL A 46 4.94 -3.96 -1.95
N LYS A 47 4.60 -4.95 -1.14
CA LYS A 47 5.23 -5.24 0.14
C LYS A 47 6.25 -6.37 -0.01
N ILE A 48 7.44 -6.14 0.48
CA ILE A 48 8.59 -7.04 0.40
C ILE A 48 9.02 -7.42 1.82
N THR A 49 9.23 -8.70 2.05
CA THR A 49 9.73 -9.23 3.33
C THR A 49 11.03 -10.02 3.12
N GLY A 50 11.81 -10.18 4.19
CA GLY A 50 13.08 -10.90 4.14
C GLY A 50 14.14 -10.25 3.26
N ALA A 51 14.11 -8.90 3.14
CA ALA A 51 15.12 -8.10 2.47
C ALA A 51 15.21 -6.72 3.10
N VAL A 52 16.38 -6.12 3.09
CA VAL A 52 16.59 -4.73 3.50
C VAL A 52 16.46 -3.78 2.30
N GLU A 53 16.24 -2.50 2.59
CA GLU A 53 16.01 -1.46 1.56
C GLU A 53 17.08 -1.45 0.47
N VAL A 54 18.36 -1.53 0.85
CA VAL A 54 19.49 -1.50 -0.08
C VAL A 54 19.45 -2.68 -1.07
N GLU A 55 19.13 -3.89 -0.58
CA GLU A 55 18.99 -5.06 -1.45
C GLU A 55 17.84 -4.91 -2.44
N VAL A 56 16.71 -4.38 -1.98
CA VAL A 56 15.54 -4.13 -2.83
C VAL A 56 15.89 -3.09 -3.89
N ALA A 57 16.52 -1.96 -3.49
CA ALA A 57 16.92 -0.90 -4.41
C ALA A 57 17.89 -1.40 -5.50
N GLN A 58 18.86 -2.24 -5.14
CA GLN A 58 19.79 -2.84 -6.08
C GLN A 58 19.13 -3.79 -7.09
N LYS A 59 18.00 -4.42 -6.74
CA LYS A 59 17.25 -5.29 -7.65
C LYS A 59 16.41 -4.53 -8.66
N VAL A 60 15.96 -3.31 -8.31
CA VAL A 60 15.03 -2.52 -9.12
C VAL A 60 15.52 -1.07 -9.41
N PRO A 61 16.80 -0.81 -9.68
CA PRO A 61 17.35 0.53 -9.77
C PRO A 61 16.68 1.37 -10.87
N ARG A 62 16.33 0.75 -12.00
CA ARG A 62 15.65 1.45 -13.10
C ARG A 62 14.23 1.87 -12.74
N LEU A 63 13.54 1.14 -11.88
CA LEU A 63 12.19 1.50 -11.44
C LEU A 63 12.19 2.72 -10.51
N LEU A 64 13.22 2.86 -9.67
CA LEU A 64 13.37 4.01 -8.76
C LEU A 64 13.74 5.32 -9.51
N GLN A 65 14.16 5.22 -10.77
CA GLN A 65 14.48 6.35 -11.63
C GLN A 65 13.34 6.75 -12.57
N LEU A 66 12.19 6.05 -12.50
CA LEU A 66 11.03 6.37 -13.32
C LEU A 66 10.53 7.78 -13.02
N LYS A 67 10.15 8.48 -14.09
CA LYS A 67 9.56 9.83 -14.03
C LYS A 67 8.08 9.78 -14.40
N PRO A 68 7.29 10.79 -14.02
CA PRO A 68 5.89 10.86 -14.43
C PRO A 68 5.71 10.53 -15.92
N PRO A 69 4.62 9.85 -16.28
CA PRO A 69 3.39 9.64 -15.49
C PRO A 69 3.42 8.47 -14.50
N VAL A 70 4.51 7.70 -14.41
CA VAL A 70 4.67 6.62 -13.42
C VAL A 70 5.94 6.85 -12.61
N THR A 71 5.84 6.73 -11.29
CA THR A 71 6.98 6.80 -10.38
C THR A 71 6.93 5.65 -9.38
N VAL A 72 8.09 5.30 -8.84
CA VAL A 72 8.22 4.30 -7.77
C VAL A 72 9.05 4.89 -6.64
N GLY A 73 8.49 4.85 -5.43
CA GLY A 73 9.20 5.18 -4.20
C GLY A 73 9.50 3.93 -3.39
N ILE A 74 10.59 3.93 -2.63
CA ILE A 74 10.97 2.86 -1.69
C ILE A 74 10.87 3.39 -0.27
N TYR A 75 10.31 2.58 0.65
CA TYR A 75 10.07 2.94 2.04
C TYR A 75 10.39 1.74 2.93
N ALA A 76 11.38 1.88 3.80
CA ALA A 76 11.69 0.87 4.80
C ALA A 76 10.76 1.02 6.02
N LYS A 77 10.27 -0.10 6.50
CA LYS A 77 9.53 -0.25 7.75
C LYS A 77 10.22 -1.34 8.59
N PRO A 78 9.95 -1.45 9.89
CA PRO A 78 10.62 -2.42 10.75
C PRO A 78 10.60 -3.86 10.23
N ASP A 79 9.47 -4.30 9.68
CA ASP A 79 9.23 -5.69 9.29
C ASP A 79 9.13 -5.90 7.77
N GLU A 80 9.11 -4.83 6.97
CA GLU A 80 8.91 -4.88 5.53
C GLU A 80 9.56 -3.72 4.79
N VAL A 81 9.86 -3.92 3.51
CA VAL A 81 10.16 -2.83 2.57
C VAL A 81 8.96 -2.66 1.64
N GLU A 82 8.52 -1.43 1.46
CA GLU A 82 7.37 -1.10 0.63
C GLU A 82 7.83 -0.33 -0.63
N LEU A 83 7.49 -0.85 -1.80
CA LEU A 83 7.63 -0.13 -3.07
C LEU A 83 6.27 0.46 -3.44
N LYS A 84 6.15 1.80 -3.42
CA LYS A 84 4.93 2.50 -3.84
C LYS A 84 5.01 2.89 -5.30
N ILE A 85 4.18 2.26 -6.11
CA ILE A 85 3.98 2.60 -7.51
C ILE A 85 2.90 3.66 -7.56
N MET A 86 3.20 4.81 -8.17
CA MET A 86 2.25 5.90 -8.38
C MET A 86 2.11 6.16 -9.87
N ALA A 87 0.88 6.13 -10.38
CA ALA A 87 0.58 6.42 -11.78
C ALA A 87 -0.50 7.48 -11.91
N LYS A 88 -0.33 8.39 -12.87
CA LYS A 88 -1.27 9.48 -13.17
C LYS A 88 -1.60 9.49 -14.67
N HIS A 89 -2.89 9.42 -15.00
CA HIS A 89 -3.34 9.47 -16.39
C HIS A 89 -4.80 9.93 -16.52
N ALA A 90 -5.16 10.55 -17.65
CA ALA A 90 -6.54 10.95 -17.95
C ALA A 90 -7.50 9.75 -18.07
N SER A 91 -7.00 8.59 -18.50
CA SER A 91 -7.75 7.33 -18.53
C SER A 91 -7.37 6.43 -17.37
N ARG A 92 -8.35 6.03 -16.56
CA ARG A 92 -8.16 5.09 -15.44
C ARG A 92 -7.56 3.77 -15.90
N LYS A 93 -8.09 3.20 -17.00
CA LYS A 93 -7.58 1.94 -17.57
C LYS A 93 -6.10 2.01 -17.94
N LYS A 94 -5.65 3.16 -18.48
CA LYS A 94 -4.22 3.35 -18.79
C LYS A 94 -3.39 3.49 -17.52
N ALA A 95 -3.87 4.21 -16.50
CA ALA A 95 -3.18 4.29 -15.22
C ALA A 95 -3.05 2.91 -14.54
N GLU A 96 -4.10 2.09 -14.57
CA GLU A 96 -4.10 0.70 -14.08
C GLU A 96 -3.06 -0.15 -14.83
N ALA A 97 -3.06 -0.12 -16.15
CA ALA A 97 -2.09 -0.86 -16.96
C ALA A 97 -0.63 -0.46 -16.68
N MET A 98 -0.38 0.82 -16.42
CA MET A 98 0.96 1.31 -16.03
C MET A 98 1.39 0.72 -14.68
N VAL A 99 0.51 0.76 -13.68
CA VAL A 99 0.78 0.20 -12.34
C VAL A 99 1.04 -1.30 -12.43
N GLU A 100 0.19 -2.04 -13.16
CA GLU A 100 0.34 -3.49 -13.36
C GLU A 100 1.63 -3.86 -14.09
N GLY A 101 2.02 -3.06 -15.08
CA GLY A 101 3.28 -3.25 -15.80
C GLY A 101 4.49 -3.16 -14.88
N VAL A 102 4.53 -2.16 -14.01
CA VAL A 102 5.60 -1.99 -13.02
C VAL A 102 5.55 -3.08 -11.96
N GLU A 103 4.37 -3.41 -11.42
CA GLU A 103 4.21 -4.49 -10.44
C GLU A 103 4.74 -5.83 -10.99
N ARG A 104 4.44 -6.15 -12.25
CA ARG A 104 4.94 -7.37 -12.90
C ARG A 104 6.46 -7.42 -12.94
N ILE A 105 7.12 -6.29 -13.21
CA ILE A 105 8.60 -6.21 -13.18
C ILE A 105 9.11 -6.43 -11.75
N ILE A 106 8.50 -5.82 -10.75
CA ILE A 106 8.85 -6.00 -9.34
C ILE A 106 8.74 -7.48 -8.96
N ARG A 107 7.61 -8.12 -9.25
CA ARG A 107 7.40 -9.55 -8.97
C ARG A 107 8.42 -10.43 -9.66
N LYS A 108 8.76 -10.15 -10.93
CA LYS A 108 9.78 -10.90 -11.66
C LYS A 108 11.18 -10.77 -11.03
N LYS A 109 11.50 -9.58 -10.49
CA LYS A 109 12.84 -9.30 -9.92
C LYS A 109 12.98 -9.76 -8.48
N LEU A 110 11.93 -9.65 -7.68
CA LEU A 110 11.95 -9.93 -6.24
C LEU A 110 11.33 -11.29 -5.88
N LYS A 111 10.58 -11.90 -6.82
CA LYS A 111 10.03 -13.26 -6.71
C LYS A 111 9.29 -13.49 -5.37
N GLU A 112 9.71 -14.53 -4.65
CA GLU A 112 9.16 -14.96 -3.36
C GLU A 112 9.26 -13.92 -2.23
N LYS A 113 10.12 -12.92 -2.37
CA LYS A 113 10.23 -11.82 -1.41
C LYS A 113 9.03 -10.86 -1.47
N VAL A 114 8.25 -10.89 -2.56
CA VAL A 114 7.00 -10.12 -2.65
C VAL A 114 5.93 -10.80 -1.83
N MET A 115 5.68 -10.26 -0.64
CA MET A 115 4.71 -10.77 0.32
C MET A 115 3.28 -10.52 -0.13
N GLY A 116 2.95 -9.27 -0.51
CA GLY A 116 1.59 -8.87 -0.83
C GLY A 116 1.50 -7.47 -1.41
N ILE A 117 0.29 -6.95 -1.53
CA ILE A 117 0.00 -5.61 -2.05
C ILE A 117 -0.95 -4.85 -1.12
N ASN A 118 -0.86 -3.53 -1.15
CA ASN A 118 -1.78 -2.60 -0.47
C ASN A 118 -1.98 -2.91 1.02
N SER A 119 -3.17 -3.39 1.40
CA SER A 119 -3.55 -3.71 2.78
C SER A 119 -3.13 -5.11 3.24
N ASP A 120 -2.54 -5.94 2.37
CA ASP A 120 -2.07 -7.26 2.77
C ASP A 120 -1.12 -7.17 3.97
N THR A 121 -1.32 -8.04 4.94
CA THR A 121 -0.43 -8.23 6.08
C THR A 121 0.24 -9.59 5.99
N LEU A 122 1.35 -9.78 6.69
CA LEU A 122 2.00 -11.09 6.73
C LEU A 122 1.02 -12.17 7.23
N SER A 123 0.22 -11.84 8.25
CA SER A 123 -0.78 -12.76 8.79
C SER A 123 -1.88 -13.10 7.78
N SER A 124 -2.38 -12.11 7.02
CA SER A 124 -3.40 -12.37 6.00
C SER A 124 -2.86 -13.22 4.86
N VAL A 125 -1.61 -13.01 4.45
CA VAL A 125 -0.96 -13.80 3.39
C VAL A 125 -0.74 -15.24 3.85
N VAL A 126 -0.25 -15.44 5.08
CA VAL A 126 -0.09 -16.79 5.66
C VAL A 126 -1.44 -17.49 5.77
N GLY A 127 -2.48 -16.81 6.29
CA GLY A 127 -3.83 -17.36 6.37
C GLY A 127 -4.37 -17.80 5.02
N ASN A 128 -4.25 -16.95 4.00
CA ASN A 128 -4.68 -17.28 2.63
C ASN A 128 -3.91 -18.48 2.05
N LEU A 129 -2.62 -18.61 2.35
CA LEU A 129 -1.81 -19.76 1.92
C LEU A 129 -2.25 -21.05 2.60
N LEU A 130 -2.55 -21.00 3.90
CA LEU A 130 -3.04 -22.14 4.65
C LEU A 130 -4.39 -22.62 4.11
N LEU A 131 -5.35 -21.71 3.95
CA LEU A 131 -6.67 -22.01 3.39
C LEU A 131 -6.58 -22.61 1.98
N LYS A 132 -5.80 -21.98 1.10
CA LYS A 132 -5.59 -22.45 -0.27
C LYS A 132 -5.03 -23.88 -0.33
N ASN A 133 -4.13 -24.21 0.59
CA ASN A 133 -3.50 -25.53 0.67
C ASN A 133 -4.24 -26.51 1.60
N LYS A 134 -5.41 -26.11 2.15
CA LYS A 134 -6.19 -26.89 3.12
C LYS A 134 -5.32 -27.35 4.31
N LYS A 135 -4.50 -26.43 4.80
CA LYS A 135 -3.61 -26.66 5.95
C LYS A 135 -4.09 -25.87 7.15
N THR A 136 -3.77 -26.39 8.30
CA THR A 136 -4.06 -25.78 9.60
C THR A 136 -2.75 -25.43 10.32
N LEU A 137 -2.86 -24.55 11.30
CA LEU A 137 -1.73 -24.06 12.07
C LEU A 137 -2.04 -24.08 13.57
N SER A 138 -1.09 -24.60 14.34
CA SER A 138 -1.00 -24.37 15.78
C SER A 138 0.43 -23.90 16.10
N VAL A 139 0.59 -23.11 17.16
CA VAL A 139 1.89 -22.57 17.53
C VAL A 139 2.22 -22.86 19.00
N ALA A 140 3.49 -23.06 19.29
CA ALA A 140 4.03 -23.07 20.64
C ALA A 140 5.02 -21.90 20.74
N GLU A 141 4.75 -20.98 21.64
CA GLU A 141 5.53 -19.76 21.82
C GLU A 141 6.24 -19.77 23.17
N SER A 142 7.41 -19.14 23.26
CA SER A 142 8.14 -18.89 24.49
C SER A 142 8.44 -17.39 24.61
N CYS A 143 9.57 -16.93 24.09
CA CYS A 143 10.02 -15.53 24.23
C CYS A 143 9.09 -14.51 23.52
N THR A 144 8.32 -14.91 22.56
CA THR A 144 7.33 -14.08 21.85
C THR A 144 6.06 -13.82 22.67
N GLY A 145 5.83 -14.60 23.75
CA GLY A 145 4.75 -14.34 24.72
C GLY A 145 3.34 -14.29 24.11
N GLY A 146 3.04 -15.09 23.07
CA GLY A 146 1.74 -15.11 22.40
C GLY A 146 1.61 -14.13 21.23
N LEU A 147 2.69 -13.45 20.84
CA LEU A 147 2.65 -12.44 19.76
C LEU A 147 2.28 -13.03 18.40
N ILE A 148 2.75 -14.25 18.09
CA ILE A 148 2.43 -14.93 16.81
C ILE A 148 0.93 -15.26 16.77
N SER A 149 0.41 -15.88 17.84
CA SER A 149 -1.01 -16.18 18.00
C SER A 149 -1.87 -14.91 17.88
N ASN A 150 -1.47 -13.85 18.56
CA ASN A 150 -2.15 -12.55 18.49
C ASN A 150 -2.18 -12.00 17.06
N ARG A 151 -1.07 -11.98 16.34
CA ARG A 151 -1.01 -11.49 14.96
C ARG A 151 -1.87 -12.30 14.01
N ILE A 152 -1.93 -13.64 14.19
CA ILE A 152 -2.76 -14.52 13.36
C ILE A 152 -4.24 -14.25 13.62
N THR A 153 -4.65 -14.15 14.88
CA THR A 153 -6.06 -13.95 15.27
C THR A 153 -6.60 -12.56 14.94
N GLN A 154 -5.74 -11.58 14.66
CA GLN A 154 -6.15 -10.28 14.11
C GLN A 154 -6.69 -10.36 12.68
N THR A 155 -6.46 -11.48 11.98
CA THR A 155 -6.97 -11.68 10.62
C THR A 155 -8.39 -12.26 10.70
N PRO A 156 -9.42 -11.57 10.17
CA PRO A 156 -10.77 -12.12 10.12
C PRO A 156 -10.80 -13.47 9.42
N GLY A 157 -11.56 -14.43 9.97
CA GLY A 157 -11.64 -15.81 9.46
C GLY A 157 -10.45 -16.69 9.85
N SER A 158 -9.59 -16.27 10.77
CA SER A 158 -8.46 -17.08 11.23
C SER A 158 -8.86 -18.42 11.88
N SER A 159 -10.07 -18.53 12.44
CA SER A 159 -10.63 -19.77 12.98
C SER A 159 -10.71 -20.93 11.99
N ASP A 160 -10.73 -20.62 10.70
CA ASP A 160 -10.82 -21.65 9.65
C ASP A 160 -9.50 -22.42 9.44
N TYR A 161 -8.38 -21.87 9.95
CA TYR A 161 -7.05 -22.47 9.79
C TYR A 161 -6.19 -22.46 11.05
N PHE A 162 -6.52 -21.65 12.05
CA PHE A 162 -5.73 -21.54 13.29
C PHE A 162 -6.45 -22.22 14.46
N PHE A 163 -5.90 -23.32 14.95
CA PHE A 163 -6.49 -24.08 16.05
C PHE A 163 -6.10 -23.59 17.44
N GLY A 164 -5.05 -22.77 17.53
CA GLY A 164 -4.61 -22.18 18.79
C GLY A 164 -3.11 -22.22 18.99
N GLY A 165 -2.70 -21.66 20.12
CA GLY A 165 -1.31 -21.62 20.55
C GLY A 165 -1.18 -21.84 22.05
N ILE A 166 0.00 -22.29 22.44
CA ILE A 166 0.44 -22.34 23.85
C ILE A 166 1.65 -21.45 24.03
N VAL A 167 1.73 -20.78 25.20
CA VAL A 167 2.83 -19.90 25.58
C VAL A 167 3.51 -20.46 26.81
#